data_cc1dbdc1dbdf989b42c75d1277ba7131
#
_entry.id   cc1dbdc1dbdf989b42c75d1277ba7131
#
_cell.length_a   1.000
_cell.length_b   1.000
_cell.length_c   1.000
_cell.angle_alpha   90.00
_cell.angle_beta   90.00
_cell.angle_gamma   90.00
#
_symmetry.space_group_name_H-M   'P 1'
#
loop_
_entity.id
_entity.type
_entity.pdbx_description
1 polymer ?
#
loop_
_entity_poly.entity_id
_entity_poly.type
_entity_poly.pdbx_seq_one_letter_code
_entity_poly.pdbx_strand_id
1 'polypeptide(L)'
;MFSAIQAGCTGIEADIWAFGDDLYVGHSITSLTRNRTLENLYIKPLLDILDKMNVPPQIVEDSHPSLHGIFDTEPSQSMVFMIDFKTYGPTTWPAMYSALEPLRQKGYLTHVKNGTIVHRPLIVVGTGNTPFDHVTSSEHNPHHDVFFDAPLDLMYLGADNETSAPAARDLRPRSLEEPRDTSSIHTEDEFDNPTDPDAYTPLNSYYASTSFSKAIGHLFRGEINETQLELIRGQIRGAQRRGLKARFWETPFWPIGLRNHVWDELVKEGVDYLNVDDLKGATQRDWSDWRGWWSRGMKVHQVNDDGW
;
A
#
# COMPACT_ATOMS: atom_id res chain seq x y z
N MET A 1 -2.57 1.09 -13.95
CA MET A 1 -1.28 1.74 -13.67
C MET A 1 -1.12 3.09 -14.37
N PHE A 2 -1.10 3.22 -15.71
CA PHE A 2 -0.85 4.50 -16.40
C PHE A 2 -1.82 5.62 -16.01
N SER A 3 -3.11 5.34 -15.91
CA SER A 3 -4.12 6.33 -15.49
C SER A 3 -3.83 6.89 -14.08
N ALA A 4 -3.34 6.04 -13.18
CA ALA A 4 -2.97 6.45 -11.82
C ALA A 4 -1.74 7.38 -11.84
N ILE A 5 -0.71 7.01 -12.60
CA ILE A 5 0.50 7.84 -12.76
C ILE A 5 0.13 9.21 -13.35
N GLN A 6 -0.68 9.23 -14.42
CA GLN A 6 -1.15 10.47 -15.05
C GLN A 6 -2.00 11.33 -14.11
N ALA A 7 -2.74 10.71 -13.20
CA ALA A 7 -3.52 11.39 -12.19
C ALA A 7 -2.68 11.91 -11.00
N GLY A 8 -1.38 11.57 -10.95
CA GLY A 8 -0.47 11.96 -9.87
C GLY A 8 -0.52 11.06 -8.64
N CYS A 9 -1.08 9.84 -8.75
CA CYS A 9 -1.02 8.87 -7.66
C CYS A 9 0.41 8.43 -7.41
N THR A 10 0.83 8.44 -6.16
CA THR A 10 2.18 8.06 -5.73
C THR A 10 2.28 6.61 -5.26
N GLY A 11 1.20 5.84 -5.39
CA GLY A 11 1.14 4.41 -5.13
C GLY A 11 0.25 3.71 -6.16
N ILE A 12 0.61 2.48 -6.51
CA ILE A 12 -0.14 1.56 -7.37
C ILE A 12 -0.15 0.19 -6.75
N GLU A 13 -1.19 -0.60 -7.04
CA GLU A 13 -1.35 -1.96 -6.51
C GLU A 13 -1.54 -2.97 -7.64
N ALA A 14 -1.00 -4.17 -7.44
CA ALA A 14 -1.16 -5.30 -8.33
C ALA A 14 -1.57 -6.53 -7.52
N ASP A 15 -2.79 -7.04 -7.75
CA ASP A 15 -3.26 -8.33 -7.20
C ASP A 15 -2.66 -9.47 -8.00
N ILE A 16 -1.78 -10.27 -7.41
CA ILE A 16 -1.09 -11.34 -8.09
C ILE A 16 -1.61 -12.73 -7.72
N TRP A 17 -1.75 -13.57 -8.75
CA TRP A 17 -2.14 -14.97 -8.65
C TRP A 17 -1.04 -15.82 -9.27
N ALA A 18 -0.41 -16.69 -8.50
CA ALA A 18 0.62 -17.61 -8.99
C ALA A 18 -0.02 -18.89 -9.55
N PHE A 19 0.29 -19.20 -10.80
CA PHE A 19 -0.05 -20.48 -11.44
C PHE A 19 1.19 -20.99 -12.19
N GLY A 20 1.86 -21.98 -11.59
CA GLY A 20 3.20 -22.38 -12.02
C GLY A 20 4.19 -21.25 -11.81
N ASP A 21 4.98 -20.94 -12.84
CA ASP A 21 5.97 -19.84 -12.79
C ASP A 21 5.38 -18.48 -13.22
N ASP A 22 4.12 -18.44 -13.65
CA ASP A 22 3.46 -17.22 -14.12
C ASP A 22 2.74 -16.51 -12.98
N LEU A 23 2.86 -15.18 -12.95
CA LEU A 23 2.15 -14.28 -12.04
C LEU A 23 1.09 -13.50 -12.82
N TYR A 24 -0.15 -13.93 -12.71
CA TYR A 24 -1.29 -13.25 -13.34
C TYR A 24 -1.80 -12.12 -12.45
N VAL A 25 -2.32 -11.07 -13.07
CA VAL A 25 -2.85 -9.90 -12.36
C VAL A 25 -4.35 -9.75 -12.59
N GLY A 26 -5.10 -9.61 -11.51
CA GLY A 26 -6.54 -9.36 -11.54
C GLY A 26 -7.17 -9.49 -10.16
N HIS A 27 -8.23 -8.71 -9.92
CA HIS A 27 -8.93 -8.67 -8.62
C HIS A 27 -9.54 -10.04 -8.24
N SER A 28 -10.01 -10.79 -9.23
CA SER A 28 -10.57 -12.12 -9.02
C SER A 28 -10.00 -13.13 -10.02
N ILE A 29 -10.06 -14.41 -9.67
CA ILE A 29 -9.59 -15.50 -10.53
C ILE A 29 -10.28 -15.52 -11.90
N THR A 30 -11.53 -15.05 -11.96
CA THR A 30 -12.33 -15.00 -13.21
C THR A 30 -11.90 -13.87 -14.15
N SER A 31 -11.17 -12.86 -13.65
CA SER A 31 -10.65 -11.74 -14.44
C SER A 31 -9.28 -12.02 -15.07
N LEU A 32 -8.65 -13.16 -14.73
CA LEU A 32 -7.31 -13.50 -15.19
C LEU A 32 -7.32 -13.88 -16.68
N THR A 33 -6.33 -13.36 -17.39
CA THR A 33 -6.07 -13.72 -18.79
C THR A 33 -4.57 -13.90 -19.04
N ARG A 34 -4.20 -14.67 -20.08
CA ARG A 34 -2.80 -15.01 -20.37
C ARG A 34 -1.87 -13.82 -20.56
N ASN A 35 -2.40 -12.68 -20.99
CA ASN A 35 -1.59 -11.48 -21.28
C ASN A 35 -1.52 -10.52 -20.07
N ARG A 36 -2.35 -10.73 -19.05
CA ARG A 36 -2.38 -9.89 -17.85
C ARG A 36 -1.43 -10.49 -16.80
N THR A 37 -0.15 -10.35 -17.01
CA THR A 37 0.87 -10.78 -16.06
C THR A 37 1.51 -9.58 -15.36
N LEU A 38 2.10 -9.82 -14.19
CA LEU A 38 2.86 -8.81 -13.44
C LEU A 38 3.93 -8.17 -14.31
N GLU A 39 4.63 -8.99 -15.09
CA GLU A 39 5.67 -8.54 -16.00
C GLU A 39 5.14 -7.57 -17.06
N ASN A 40 4.04 -7.95 -17.74
CA ASN A 40 3.52 -7.16 -18.86
C ASN A 40 2.81 -5.88 -18.42
N LEU A 41 2.08 -5.91 -17.28
CA LEU A 41 1.25 -4.80 -16.83
C LEU A 41 2.00 -3.80 -15.93
N TYR A 42 3.07 -4.26 -15.27
CA TYR A 42 3.78 -3.43 -14.28
C TYR A 42 5.30 -3.39 -14.50
N ILE A 43 6.00 -4.53 -14.49
CA ILE A 43 7.47 -4.53 -14.48
C ILE A 43 8.04 -3.87 -15.74
N LYS A 44 7.65 -4.35 -16.93
CA LYS A 44 8.12 -3.78 -18.20
C LYS A 44 7.76 -2.29 -18.35
N PRO A 45 6.49 -1.88 -18.12
CA PRO A 45 6.14 -0.47 -18.22
C PRO A 45 6.87 0.44 -17.23
N LEU A 46 7.06 -0.01 -15.98
CA LEU A 46 7.82 0.75 -14.97
C LEU A 46 9.28 0.89 -15.38
N LEU A 47 9.88 -0.21 -15.86
CA LEU A 47 11.25 -0.20 -16.37
C LEU A 47 11.42 0.77 -17.55
N ASP A 48 10.49 0.72 -18.52
CA ASP A 48 10.50 1.61 -19.69
C ASP A 48 10.38 3.09 -19.32
N ILE A 49 9.54 3.41 -18.34
CA ILE A 49 9.41 4.79 -17.84
C ILE A 49 10.71 5.22 -17.17
N LEU A 50 11.20 4.43 -16.20
CA LEU A 50 12.39 4.79 -15.42
C LEU A 50 13.66 4.85 -16.27
N ASP A 51 13.82 3.95 -17.26
CA ASP A 51 14.94 4.01 -18.18
C ASP A 51 14.92 5.27 -19.05
N LYS A 52 13.74 5.77 -19.44
CA LYS A 52 13.59 7.04 -20.16
C LYS A 52 13.91 8.25 -19.28
N MET A 53 13.54 8.19 -18.00
CA MET A 53 13.80 9.26 -17.04
C MET A 53 15.27 9.31 -16.61
N ASN A 54 15.99 8.20 -16.71
CA ASN A 54 17.37 8.04 -16.24
C ASN A 54 18.37 7.77 -17.40
N VAL A 55 18.18 8.42 -18.55
CA VAL A 55 19.15 8.33 -19.66
C VAL A 55 20.49 8.90 -19.19
N PRO A 56 21.61 8.19 -19.33
CA PRO A 56 22.91 8.71 -18.97
C PRO A 56 23.20 10.03 -19.71
N PRO A 57 23.57 11.10 -19.01
CA PRO A 57 23.91 12.34 -19.67
C PRO A 57 25.12 12.11 -20.56
N GLN A 58 25.02 12.49 -21.84
CA GLN A 58 26.13 12.35 -22.81
C GLN A 58 27.31 13.26 -22.48
N ILE A 59 27.15 14.26 -21.64
CA ILE A 59 28.15 15.25 -21.22
C ILE A 59 27.77 15.85 -19.87
N VAL A 60 28.09 15.20 -18.73
CA VAL A 60 28.25 15.91 -17.43
C VAL A 60 29.24 15.15 -16.57
N GLU A 61 30.32 15.82 -16.18
CA GLU A 61 31.34 15.36 -15.23
C GLU A 61 30.87 15.37 -13.77
N ASP A 62 29.57 15.29 -13.47
CA ASP A 62 29.09 15.34 -12.09
C ASP A 62 28.93 13.94 -11.51
N SER A 63 29.66 13.75 -10.45
CA SER A 63 29.72 12.58 -9.60
C SER A 63 28.33 12.22 -9.06
N HIS A 64 27.80 11.07 -9.49
CA HIS A 64 26.61 10.38 -8.97
C HIS A 64 25.27 11.15 -9.06
N PRO A 65 24.66 11.27 -10.24
CA PRO A 65 23.31 11.81 -10.34
C PRO A 65 22.36 10.93 -9.54
N SER A 66 21.57 11.56 -8.66
CA SER A 66 20.46 10.88 -7.97
C SER A 66 19.50 10.34 -9.04
N LEU A 67 19.05 9.08 -8.90
CA LEU A 67 18.09 8.51 -9.84
C LEU A 67 16.78 9.30 -9.82
N HIS A 68 16.28 9.59 -11.01
CA HIS A 68 15.02 10.28 -11.23
C HIS A 68 13.85 9.32 -11.03
N GLY A 69 12.83 9.74 -10.30
CA GLY A 69 11.59 8.99 -10.12
C GLY A 69 10.70 9.04 -11.38
N ILE A 70 9.45 8.62 -11.20
CA ILE A 70 8.46 8.55 -12.29
C ILE A 70 7.87 9.93 -12.64
N PHE A 71 7.90 10.89 -11.70
CA PHE A 71 7.24 12.18 -11.83
C PHE A 71 8.20 13.28 -12.27
N ASP A 72 7.94 13.90 -13.43
CA ASP A 72 8.73 15.01 -13.96
C ASP A 72 8.79 16.22 -13.02
N THR A 73 7.68 16.50 -12.35
CA THR A 73 7.55 17.67 -11.47
C THR A 73 8.17 17.46 -10.10
N GLU A 74 8.36 16.21 -9.68
CA GLU A 74 8.95 15.83 -8.40
C GLU A 74 9.86 14.61 -8.60
N PRO A 75 11.06 14.80 -9.15
CA PRO A 75 11.99 13.70 -9.46
C PRO A 75 12.42 12.85 -8.27
N SER A 76 12.40 13.41 -7.08
CA SER A 76 12.76 12.73 -5.84
C SER A 76 11.62 11.87 -5.25
N GLN A 77 10.40 12.02 -5.77
CA GLN A 77 9.25 11.28 -5.28
C GLN A 77 9.33 9.80 -5.71
N SER A 78 9.50 8.92 -4.73
CA SER A 78 9.37 7.48 -4.96
C SER A 78 7.92 7.09 -5.17
N MET A 79 7.68 6.14 -6.08
CA MET A 79 6.37 5.50 -6.23
C MET A 79 6.32 4.23 -5.40
N VAL A 80 5.23 4.02 -4.67
CA VAL A 80 4.98 2.75 -3.98
C VAL A 80 4.36 1.77 -4.96
N PHE A 81 4.99 0.63 -5.12
CA PHE A 81 4.47 -0.50 -5.88
C PHE A 81 4.06 -1.59 -4.90
N MET A 82 2.77 -1.64 -4.60
CA MET A 82 2.18 -2.65 -3.73
C MET A 82 1.85 -3.90 -4.54
N ILE A 83 2.20 -5.06 -4.00
CA ILE A 83 1.95 -6.37 -4.60
C ILE A 83 1.12 -7.17 -3.61
N ASP A 84 -0.14 -7.41 -3.96
CA ASP A 84 -1.09 -8.16 -3.14
C ASP A 84 -1.10 -9.64 -3.55
N PHE A 85 -0.65 -10.50 -2.66
CA PHE A 85 -0.57 -11.94 -2.87
C PHE A 85 -1.94 -12.57 -2.64
N LYS A 86 -2.61 -12.98 -3.73
CA LYS A 86 -3.92 -13.67 -3.68
C LYS A 86 -3.79 -15.18 -3.52
N THR A 87 -2.61 -15.75 -3.81
CA THR A 87 -2.28 -17.17 -3.62
C THR A 87 -1.34 -17.37 -2.43
N TYR A 88 -1.08 -18.63 -2.06
CA TYR A 88 -0.24 -18.98 -0.92
C TYR A 88 1.14 -18.33 -1.02
N GLY A 89 1.48 -17.51 -0.03
CA GLY A 89 2.64 -16.61 -0.06
C GLY A 89 3.99 -17.29 -0.27
N PRO A 90 4.36 -18.32 0.53
CA PRO A 90 5.66 -18.98 0.38
C PRO A 90 5.91 -19.57 -0.99
N THR A 91 4.88 -20.09 -1.67
CA THR A 91 5.02 -20.62 -3.04
C THR A 91 5.00 -19.51 -4.11
N THR A 92 4.36 -18.37 -3.82
CA THR A 92 4.26 -17.22 -4.72
C THR A 92 5.53 -16.36 -4.68
N TRP A 93 6.19 -16.30 -3.51
CA TRP A 93 7.34 -15.43 -3.24
C TRP A 93 8.49 -15.57 -4.24
N PRO A 94 8.99 -16.79 -4.57
CA PRO A 94 10.15 -16.92 -5.47
C PRO A 94 9.88 -16.32 -6.86
N ALA A 95 8.70 -16.54 -7.41
CA ALA A 95 8.32 -15.98 -8.71
C ALA A 95 8.20 -14.45 -8.66
N MET A 96 7.54 -13.90 -7.62
CA MET A 96 7.43 -12.45 -7.41
C MET A 96 8.80 -11.81 -7.24
N TYR A 97 9.66 -12.38 -6.39
CA TYR A 97 10.99 -11.84 -6.10
C TYR A 97 11.89 -11.84 -7.35
N SER A 98 11.80 -12.91 -8.16
CA SER A 98 12.48 -13.01 -9.46
C SER A 98 11.95 -11.99 -10.47
N ALA A 99 10.64 -11.73 -10.52
CA ALA A 99 10.05 -10.76 -11.43
C ALA A 99 10.55 -9.32 -11.20
N LEU A 100 11.02 -8.99 -9.99
CA LEU A 100 11.60 -7.68 -9.66
C LEU A 100 13.05 -7.51 -10.16
N GLU A 101 13.71 -8.57 -10.61
CA GLU A 101 15.14 -8.56 -10.96
C GLU A 101 15.51 -7.49 -12.00
N PRO A 102 14.76 -7.24 -13.08
CA PRO A 102 15.09 -6.19 -14.03
C PRO A 102 15.15 -4.77 -13.42
N LEU A 103 14.24 -4.47 -12.47
CA LEU A 103 14.21 -3.20 -11.75
C LEU A 103 15.37 -3.11 -10.74
N ARG A 104 15.69 -4.23 -10.10
CA ARG A 104 16.79 -4.35 -9.12
C ARG A 104 18.15 -4.13 -9.78
N GLN A 105 18.40 -4.76 -10.92
CA GLN A 105 19.65 -4.61 -11.67
C GLN A 105 19.92 -3.17 -12.12
N LYS A 106 18.87 -2.40 -12.34
CA LYS A 106 18.97 -0.96 -12.67
C LYS A 106 19.12 -0.07 -11.43
N GLY A 107 19.03 -0.65 -10.21
CA GLY A 107 19.10 0.10 -8.95
C GLY A 107 17.86 0.95 -8.67
N TYR A 108 16.70 0.62 -9.24
CA TYR A 108 15.46 1.38 -9.07
C TYR A 108 14.69 1.04 -7.79
N LEU A 109 15.06 -0.02 -7.06
CA LEU A 109 14.35 -0.44 -5.86
C LEU A 109 14.95 0.17 -4.58
N THR A 110 14.10 0.80 -3.77
CA THR A 110 14.43 1.19 -2.40
C THR A 110 14.78 -0.05 -1.61
N HIS A 111 15.86 0.02 -0.83
CA HIS A 111 16.35 -1.13 -0.09
C HIS A 111 17.01 -0.72 1.23
N VAL A 112 17.22 -1.67 2.13
CA VAL A 112 17.96 -1.46 3.37
C VAL A 112 19.40 -1.91 3.19
N LYS A 113 20.35 -1.03 3.52
CA LYS A 113 21.78 -1.30 3.50
C LYS A 113 22.43 -0.83 4.81
N ASN A 114 23.07 -1.74 5.52
CA ASN A 114 23.74 -1.43 6.80
C ASN A 114 22.81 -0.74 7.82
N GLY A 115 21.54 -1.21 7.93
CA GLY A 115 20.56 -0.63 8.85
C GLY A 115 20.00 0.74 8.44
N THR A 116 20.25 1.18 7.21
CA THR A 116 19.77 2.47 6.68
C THR A 116 18.98 2.24 5.41
N ILE A 117 17.85 2.96 5.24
CA ILE A 117 17.05 2.93 4.03
C ILE A 117 17.73 3.76 2.95
N VAL A 118 18.00 3.15 1.82
CA VAL A 118 18.49 3.80 0.60
C VAL A 118 17.30 4.01 -0.32
N HIS A 119 16.79 5.24 -0.35
CA HIS A 119 15.65 5.60 -1.18
C HIS A 119 15.99 5.53 -2.67
N ARG A 120 15.07 4.97 -3.45
CA ARG A 120 15.14 4.77 -4.89
C ARG A 120 13.78 5.12 -5.53
N PRO A 121 13.68 5.18 -6.86
CA PRO A 121 12.43 5.49 -7.58
C PRO A 121 11.22 4.67 -7.16
N LEU A 122 11.40 3.41 -6.80
CA LEU A 122 10.32 2.49 -6.42
C LEU A 122 10.50 1.96 -5.00
N ILE A 123 9.39 1.85 -4.27
CA ILE A 123 9.28 1.16 -2.99
C ILE A 123 8.34 -0.02 -3.20
N VAL A 124 8.84 -1.25 -3.10
CA VAL A 124 8.02 -2.45 -3.25
C VAL A 124 7.46 -2.86 -1.89
N VAL A 125 6.14 -3.04 -1.82
CA VAL A 125 5.44 -3.44 -0.59
C VAL A 125 4.61 -4.68 -0.85
N GLY A 126 4.85 -5.74 -0.10
CA GLY A 126 4.04 -6.95 -0.13
C GLY A 126 2.88 -6.87 0.86
N THR A 127 1.68 -7.23 0.40
CA THR A 127 0.45 -7.32 1.20
C THR A 127 -0.32 -8.61 0.92
N GLY A 128 -1.52 -8.79 1.47
CA GLY A 128 -2.31 -10.00 1.35
C GLY A 128 -1.62 -11.20 2.01
N ASN A 129 -1.44 -12.28 1.25
CA ASN A 129 -0.76 -13.49 1.74
C ASN A 129 0.79 -13.39 1.70
N THR A 130 1.36 -12.19 1.70
CA THR A 130 2.82 -12.00 1.78
C THR A 130 3.35 -12.53 3.11
N PRO A 131 4.35 -13.45 3.12
CA PRO A 131 4.91 -13.98 4.35
C PRO A 131 5.90 -12.99 4.97
N PHE A 132 5.65 -12.57 6.22
CA PHE A 132 6.50 -11.62 6.92
C PHE A 132 7.92 -12.15 7.17
N ASP A 133 8.03 -13.43 7.47
CA ASP A 133 9.31 -14.12 7.67
C ASP A 133 10.20 -14.07 6.40
N HIS A 134 9.60 -14.13 5.21
CA HIS A 134 10.34 -14.00 3.94
C HIS A 134 10.80 -12.56 3.72
N VAL A 135 9.99 -11.56 4.08
CA VAL A 135 10.38 -10.14 3.99
C VAL A 135 11.59 -9.86 4.88
N THR A 136 11.62 -10.42 6.09
CA THR A 136 12.69 -10.17 7.08
C THR A 136 13.91 -11.08 6.93
N SER A 137 13.79 -12.17 6.18
CA SER A 137 14.85 -13.15 5.97
C SER A 137 15.87 -12.70 4.94
N SER A 138 17.15 -12.75 5.27
CA SER A 138 18.23 -12.54 4.30
C SER A 138 18.35 -13.67 3.27
N GLU A 139 17.73 -14.83 3.50
CA GLU A 139 17.67 -15.93 2.55
C GLU A 139 16.65 -15.65 1.45
N HIS A 140 15.47 -15.17 1.82
CA HIS A 140 14.37 -14.94 0.90
C HIS A 140 14.34 -13.51 0.31
N ASN A 141 14.86 -12.52 1.06
CA ASN A 141 15.00 -11.13 0.65
C ASN A 141 16.46 -10.63 0.81
N PRO A 142 17.43 -11.21 0.08
CA PRO A 142 18.85 -10.91 0.26
C PRO A 142 19.24 -9.47 -0.04
N HIS A 143 18.42 -8.76 -0.81
CA HIS A 143 18.62 -7.33 -1.13
C HIS A 143 17.88 -6.41 -0.18
N HIS A 144 17.01 -6.95 0.71
CA HIS A 144 16.15 -6.16 1.61
C HIS A 144 15.41 -5.03 0.88
N ASP A 145 14.84 -5.34 -0.28
CA ASP A 145 14.19 -4.39 -1.19
C ASP A 145 12.68 -4.61 -1.37
N VAL A 146 12.12 -5.54 -0.59
CA VAL A 146 10.69 -5.73 -0.43
C VAL A 146 10.32 -5.45 1.01
N PHE A 147 9.34 -4.59 1.23
CA PHE A 147 8.82 -4.19 2.54
C PHE A 147 7.45 -4.82 2.78
N PHE A 148 7.06 -4.91 4.04
CA PHE A 148 5.78 -5.48 4.44
C PHE A 148 4.71 -4.40 4.62
N ASP A 149 3.44 -4.77 4.41
CA ASP A 149 2.26 -3.98 4.78
C ASP A 149 1.79 -4.45 6.16
N ALA A 150 2.17 -3.71 7.19
CA ALA A 150 1.91 -4.08 8.58
C ALA A 150 0.42 -3.92 8.96
N PRO A 151 -0.09 -4.69 9.94
CA PRO A 151 -1.48 -4.60 10.38
C PRO A 151 -1.72 -3.33 11.24
N LEU A 152 -2.42 -2.34 10.68
CA LEU A 152 -2.70 -1.05 11.33
C LEU A 152 -3.61 -1.21 12.58
N ASP A 153 -4.48 -2.19 12.58
CA ASP A 153 -5.39 -2.47 13.69
C ASP A 153 -4.67 -2.88 14.99
N LEU A 154 -3.44 -3.40 14.89
CA LEU A 154 -2.58 -3.67 16.05
C LEU A 154 -1.88 -2.41 16.59
N MET A 155 -1.88 -1.29 15.86
CA MET A 155 -1.03 -0.14 16.15
C MET A 155 -1.73 0.99 16.93
N TYR A 156 -2.91 0.74 17.48
CA TYR A 156 -3.63 1.79 18.22
C TYR A 156 -2.77 2.41 19.33
N LEU A 157 -2.75 3.75 19.37
CA LEU A 157 -2.11 4.54 20.40
C LEU A 157 -3.03 5.71 20.79
N GLY A 158 -3.61 5.66 21.98
CA GLY A 158 -4.43 6.73 22.55
C GLY A 158 -3.64 8.01 22.80
N ALA A 159 -4.35 9.11 23.08
CA ALA A 159 -3.73 10.41 23.36
C ALA A 159 -2.77 10.37 24.56
N ASP A 160 -3.10 9.54 25.57
CA ASP A 160 -2.32 9.36 26.79
C ASP A 160 -1.31 8.20 26.71
N ASN A 161 -0.94 7.78 25.50
CA ASN A 161 -0.12 6.60 25.22
C ASN A 161 -0.75 5.26 25.65
N GLU A 162 -2.05 5.20 25.84
CA GLU A 162 -2.76 3.94 26.02
C GLU A 162 -2.70 3.10 24.76
N THR A 163 -2.39 1.81 24.90
CA THR A 163 -2.33 0.86 23.79
C THR A 163 -3.63 0.07 23.60
N SER A 164 -4.57 0.19 24.55
CA SER A 164 -5.86 -0.48 24.48
C SER A 164 -6.83 0.33 23.62
N ALA A 165 -7.16 -0.17 22.45
CA ALA A 165 -8.17 0.45 21.59
C ALA A 165 -9.54 0.46 22.27
N PRO A 166 -10.34 1.52 22.11
CA PRO A 166 -11.74 1.53 22.51
C PRO A 166 -12.47 0.33 21.91
N ALA A 167 -13.32 -0.34 22.67
CA ALA A 167 -14.01 -1.54 22.21
C ALA A 167 -14.96 -1.22 21.04
N ALA A 168 -14.48 -1.41 19.81
CA ALA A 168 -15.29 -1.33 18.58
C ALA A 168 -16.37 -2.45 18.53
N ARG A 169 -16.33 -3.41 19.46
CA ARG A 169 -17.19 -4.60 19.49
C ARG A 169 -18.68 -4.32 19.63
N ASP A 170 -19.08 -3.18 20.17
CA ASP A 170 -20.50 -2.86 20.40
C ASP A 170 -21.21 -2.26 19.17
N LEU A 171 -20.50 -2.00 18.07
CA LEU A 171 -21.05 -1.31 16.91
C LEU A 171 -21.49 -2.24 15.76
N ARG A 172 -21.33 -3.56 15.91
CA ARG A 172 -21.81 -4.51 14.90
C ARG A 172 -23.29 -4.83 15.12
N PRO A 173 -24.17 -4.63 14.12
CA PRO A 173 -25.49 -5.24 14.14
C PRO A 173 -25.33 -6.78 14.18
N ARG A 174 -26.00 -7.45 15.10
CA ARG A 174 -25.89 -8.88 15.42
C ARG A 174 -26.34 -9.85 14.31
N SER A 175 -26.54 -9.40 13.07
CA SER A 175 -27.27 -10.17 12.05
C SER A 175 -26.72 -10.13 10.63
N LEU A 176 -25.46 -9.85 10.40
CA LEU A 176 -24.86 -10.05 9.09
C LEU A 176 -23.56 -10.86 9.26
N GLU A 177 -23.69 -12.19 9.22
CA GLU A 177 -22.62 -13.04 8.73
C GLU A 177 -22.41 -12.65 7.25
N GLU A 178 -21.39 -11.86 6.98
CA GLU A 178 -21.01 -11.54 5.61
C GLU A 178 -20.64 -12.83 4.88
N PRO A 179 -21.03 -12.96 3.59
CA PRO A 179 -20.52 -14.02 2.76
C PRO A 179 -18.99 -13.93 2.81
N ARG A 180 -18.32 -15.05 3.13
CA ARG A 180 -16.85 -15.13 3.06
C ARG A 180 -16.44 -14.63 1.69
N ASP A 181 -15.61 -13.61 1.65
CA ASP A 181 -14.98 -13.14 0.44
C ASP A 181 -14.19 -14.33 -0.16
N THR A 182 -14.74 -14.92 -1.21
CA THR A 182 -14.11 -16.03 -1.91
C THR A 182 -13.07 -15.56 -2.93
N SER A 183 -12.72 -14.27 -2.91
CA SER A 183 -11.73 -13.68 -3.82
C SER A 183 -10.30 -14.11 -3.51
N SER A 184 -10.01 -14.58 -2.29
CA SER A 184 -8.73 -15.21 -1.95
C SER A 184 -8.93 -16.70 -1.69
N ILE A 185 -8.08 -17.55 -2.26
CA ILE A 185 -7.98 -18.95 -1.85
C ILE A 185 -7.21 -18.95 -0.53
N HIS A 186 -7.95 -18.75 0.57
CA HIS A 186 -7.38 -18.96 1.90
C HIS A 186 -7.15 -20.47 2.08
N THR A 187 -5.94 -20.92 1.93
CA THR A 187 -5.50 -22.11 2.64
C THR A 187 -5.39 -21.71 4.11
N GLU A 188 -5.96 -22.50 5.01
CA GLU A 188 -6.05 -22.24 6.46
C GLU A 188 -4.69 -22.26 7.19
N ASP A 189 -3.60 -22.12 6.49
CA ASP A 189 -2.28 -21.89 7.06
C ASP A 189 -2.14 -20.38 7.34
N GLU A 190 -2.69 -19.96 8.49
CA GLU A 190 -2.51 -18.64 9.07
C GLU A 190 -1.01 -18.37 9.17
N PHE A 191 -0.48 -17.43 8.37
CA PHE A 191 0.91 -17.01 8.53
C PHE A 191 1.07 -16.47 9.95
N ASP A 192 2.09 -16.95 10.64
CA ASP A 192 2.41 -16.52 12.01
C ASP A 192 3.03 -15.10 11.98
N ASN A 193 2.23 -14.12 11.53
CA ASN A 193 2.63 -12.73 11.53
C ASN A 193 2.74 -12.25 12.98
N PRO A 194 3.76 -11.44 13.31
CA PRO A 194 3.90 -10.90 14.65
C PRO A 194 2.64 -10.17 15.12
N THR A 195 2.21 -10.49 16.34
CA THR A 195 1.13 -9.77 17.04
C THR A 195 1.65 -8.55 17.81
N ASP A 196 2.96 -8.44 18.01
CA ASP A 196 3.61 -7.29 18.59
C ASP A 196 3.78 -6.19 17.53
N PRO A 197 3.12 -5.04 17.67
CA PRO A 197 3.25 -3.94 16.72
C PRO A 197 4.67 -3.39 16.60
N ASP A 198 5.53 -3.58 17.59
CA ASP A 198 6.91 -3.10 17.59
C ASP A 198 7.86 -4.00 16.76
N ALA A 199 7.39 -5.18 16.31
CA ALA A 199 8.09 -5.99 15.32
C ALA A 199 8.15 -5.32 13.92
N TYR A 200 7.19 -4.43 13.64
CA TYR A 200 7.09 -3.72 12.36
C TYR A 200 7.82 -2.38 12.44
N THR A 201 8.88 -2.26 11.69
CA THR A 201 9.77 -1.09 11.67
C THR A 201 9.97 -0.56 10.26
N PRO A 202 10.45 0.67 10.04
CA PRO A 202 10.76 1.18 8.71
C PRO A 202 11.80 0.35 7.93
N LEU A 203 12.54 -0.52 8.62
CA LEU A 203 13.54 -1.39 7.98
C LEU A 203 12.92 -2.65 7.36
N ASN A 204 11.71 -3.02 7.75
CA ASN A 204 11.02 -4.21 7.22
C ASN A 204 9.60 -3.92 6.71
N SER A 205 9.03 -2.76 7.05
CA SER A 205 7.66 -2.40 6.70
C SER A 205 7.60 -0.96 6.18
N TYR A 206 6.65 -0.68 5.31
CA TYR A 206 6.45 0.66 4.78
C TYR A 206 5.06 1.21 5.14
N TYR A 207 4.02 0.47 4.77
CA TYR A 207 2.66 0.79 5.19
C TYR A 207 2.32 0.13 6.51
N ALA A 208 1.31 0.69 7.16
CA ALA A 208 0.45 0.02 8.10
C ALA A 208 -0.97 0.20 7.60
N SER A 209 -1.62 -0.91 7.19
CA SER A 209 -2.93 -0.88 6.55
C SER A 209 -3.96 -1.70 7.31
N THR A 210 -5.23 -1.28 7.21
CA THR A 210 -6.37 -2.08 7.68
C THR A 210 -7.61 -1.79 6.84
N SER A 211 -8.57 -2.73 6.84
CA SER A 211 -9.89 -2.49 6.27
C SER A 211 -10.65 -1.47 7.13
N PHE A 212 -11.09 -0.38 6.51
CA PHE A 212 -11.91 0.63 7.18
C PHE A 212 -13.19 0.00 7.76
N SER A 213 -13.87 -0.83 6.96
CA SER A 213 -15.12 -1.46 7.38
C SER A 213 -14.94 -2.39 8.58
N LYS A 214 -13.82 -3.13 8.65
CA LYS A 214 -13.52 -4.06 9.75
C LYS A 214 -13.02 -3.34 11.00
N ALA A 215 -12.12 -2.38 10.85
CA ALA A 215 -11.49 -1.68 11.97
C ALA A 215 -12.40 -0.62 12.60
N ILE A 216 -13.11 0.16 11.77
CA ILE A 216 -13.93 1.30 12.22
C ILE A 216 -15.40 0.91 12.37
N GLY A 217 -15.85 -0.06 11.55
CA GLY A 217 -17.21 -0.59 11.60
C GLY A 217 -18.22 0.26 10.84
N HIS A 218 -19.50 -0.02 11.08
CA HIS A 218 -20.62 0.62 10.37
C HIS A 218 -20.81 2.08 10.80
N LEU A 219 -21.03 2.94 9.80
CA LEU A 219 -21.32 4.36 10.02
C LEU A 219 -22.83 4.57 10.14
N PHE A 220 -23.29 4.89 11.37
CA PHE A 220 -24.71 5.16 11.60
C PHE A 220 -25.11 6.47 10.90
N ARG A 221 -26.10 6.41 10.01
CA ARG A 221 -26.55 7.55 9.15
C ARG A 221 -25.45 8.20 8.33
N GLY A 222 -24.33 7.48 8.10
CA GLY A 222 -23.20 8.00 7.35
C GLY A 222 -22.27 8.93 8.15
N GLU A 223 -22.42 8.99 9.46
CA GLU A 223 -21.60 9.82 10.34
C GLU A 223 -20.55 9.00 11.08
N ILE A 224 -19.33 9.52 11.18
CA ILE A 224 -18.27 8.96 12.02
C ILE A 224 -18.46 9.49 13.44
N ASN A 225 -18.74 8.63 14.39
CA ASN A 225 -18.90 9.03 15.79
C ASN A 225 -17.55 9.24 16.49
N GLU A 226 -17.55 9.84 17.69
CA GLU A 226 -16.33 10.18 18.42
C GLU A 226 -15.44 8.96 18.74
N THR A 227 -16.05 7.81 19.04
CA THR A 227 -15.30 6.57 19.32
C THR A 227 -14.60 6.07 18.05
N GLN A 228 -15.29 6.10 16.91
CA GLN A 228 -14.70 5.73 15.61
C GLN A 228 -13.60 6.71 15.20
N LEU A 229 -13.81 8.00 15.46
CA LEU A 229 -12.82 9.03 15.16
C LEU A 229 -11.56 8.85 16.03
N GLU A 230 -11.71 8.51 17.31
CA GLU A 230 -10.57 8.22 18.19
C GLU A 230 -9.83 6.94 17.78
N LEU A 231 -10.54 5.92 17.26
CA LEU A 231 -9.89 4.73 16.67
C LEU A 231 -9.03 5.11 15.45
N ILE A 232 -9.57 5.91 14.54
CA ILE A 232 -8.83 6.39 13.35
C ILE A 232 -7.59 7.17 13.81
N ARG A 233 -7.75 8.14 14.71
CA ARG A 233 -6.65 8.94 15.26
C ARG A 233 -5.58 8.09 15.93
N GLY A 234 -6.02 7.16 16.76
CA GLY A 234 -5.11 6.29 17.51
C GLY A 234 -4.31 5.35 16.62
N GLN A 235 -4.93 4.80 15.59
CA GLN A 235 -4.26 3.96 14.59
C GLN A 235 -3.25 4.77 13.75
N ILE A 236 -3.62 5.95 13.29
CA ILE A 236 -2.71 6.84 12.55
C ILE A 236 -1.51 7.22 13.43
N ARG A 237 -1.74 7.67 14.67
CA ARG A 237 -0.66 8.01 15.62
C ARG A 237 0.27 6.82 15.86
N GLY A 238 -0.29 5.64 16.04
CA GLY A 238 0.49 4.43 16.31
C GLY A 238 1.37 4.00 15.15
N ALA A 239 0.90 4.09 13.91
CA ALA A 239 1.70 3.84 12.72
C ALA A 239 2.82 4.90 12.56
N GLN A 240 2.47 6.18 12.66
CA GLN A 240 3.41 7.29 12.49
C GLN A 240 4.50 7.31 13.58
N ARG A 241 4.17 6.93 14.82
CA ARG A 241 5.16 6.78 15.90
C ARG A 241 6.21 5.72 15.57
N ARG A 242 5.83 4.68 14.84
CA ARG A 242 6.74 3.61 14.38
C ARG A 242 7.45 3.94 13.07
N GLY A 243 7.19 5.13 12.50
CA GLY A 243 7.74 5.56 11.21
C GLY A 243 7.09 4.92 10.00
N LEU A 244 5.93 4.26 10.20
CA LEU A 244 5.14 3.62 9.15
C LEU A 244 4.09 4.59 8.60
N LYS A 245 3.51 4.24 7.45
CA LYS A 245 2.54 5.04 6.72
C LYS A 245 1.14 4.45 6.87
N ALA A 246 0.24 5.16 7.58
CA ALA A 246 -1.12 4.73 7.79
C ALA A 246 -1.94 4.75 6.49
N ARG A 247 -2.66 3.65 6.24
CA ARG A 247 -3.53 3.47 5.07
C ARG A 247 -4.78 2.70 5.47
N PHE A 248 -5.97 3.20 5.07
CA PHE A 248 -7.24 2.49 5.22
C PHE A 248 -7.75 2.11 3.84
N TRP A 249 -7.93 0.81 3.60
CA TRP A 249 -8.58 0.29 2.40
C TRP A 249 -10.04 -0.08 2.69
N GLU A 250 -10.83 -0.44 1.67
CA GLU A 250 -12.25 -0.77 1.81
C GLU A 250 -13.07 0.37 2.47
N THR A 251 -12.74 1.60 2.12
CA THR A 251 -13.59 2.75 2.47
C THR A 251 -14.91 2.69 1.71
N PRO A 252 -16.02 3.27 2.20
CA PRO A 252 -17.27 3.27 1.46
C PRO A 252 -17.10 3.81 0.05
N PHE A 253 -17.54 3.05 -0.97
CA PHE A 253 -17.54 3.50 -2.37
C PHE A 253 -18.85 4.20 -2.76
N TRP A 254 -19.94 3.91 -2.07
CA TRP A 254 -21.29 4.43 -2.31
C TRP A 254 -22.04 4.60 -0.98
N PRO A 255 -22.93 5.63 -0.86
CA PRO A 255 -23.13 6.78 -1.80
C PRO A 255 -21.89 7.66 -1.90
N ILE A 256 -21.72 8.36 -3.03
CA ILE A 256 -20.56 9.23 -3.28
C ILE A 256 -20.37 10.28 -2.16
N GLY A 257 -21.46 10.81 -1.59
CA GLY A 257 -21.39 11.74 -0.46
C GLY A 257 -20.76 11.10 0.78
N LEU A 258 -21.11 9.86 1.09
CA LEU A 258 -20.51 9.11 2.22
C LEU A 258 -19.04 8.83 1.99
N ARG A 259 -18.67 8.34 0.80
CA ARG A 259 -17.27 8.14 0.41
C ARG A 259 -16.45 9.41 0.61
N ASN A 260 -16.95 10.52 0.07
CA ASN A 260 -16.27 11.80 0.15
C ASN A 260 -16.11 12.26 1.60
N HIS A 261 -17.15 12.11 2.43
CA HIS A 261 -17.08 12.42 3.85
C HIS A 261 -16.01 11.59 4.58
N VAL A 262 -15.96 10.28 4.33
CA VAL A 262 -14.93 9.41 4.93
C VAL A 262 -13.53 9.83 4.47
N TRP A 263 -13.33 10.09 3.19
CA TRP A 263 -12.05 10.57 2.68
C TRP A 263 -11.63 11.89 3.33
N ASP A 264 -12.58 12.86 3.49
CA ASP A 264 -12.31 14.13 4.15
C ASP A 264 -11.87 13.95 5.60
N GLU A 265 -12.54 13.09 6.35
CA GLU A 265 -12.18 12.84 7.74
C GLU A 265 -10.83 12.12 7.85
N LEU A 266 -10.54 11.11 7.02
CA LEU A 266 -9.23 10.46 7.01
C LEU A 266 -8.10 11.45 6.71
N VAL A 267 -8.30 12.32 5.73
CA VAL A 267 -7.36 13.37 5.35
C VAL A 267 -7.16 14.36 6.49
N LYS A 268 -8.24 14.84 7.10
CA LYS A 268 -8.22 15.76 8.24
C LYS A 268 -7.48 15.17 9.46
N GLU A 269 -7.66 13.89 9.72
CA GLU A 269 -6.96 13.20 10.79
C GLU A 269 -5.50 12.84 10.45
N GLY A 270 -5.05 13.13 9.23
CA GLY A 270 -3.66 13.06 8.81
C GLY A 270 -3.21 11.66 8.39
N VAL A 271 -4.11 10.89 7.75
CA VAL A 271 -3.73 9.64 7.08
C VAL A 271 -2.59 9.89 6.09
N ASP A 272 -1.60 8.99 6.04
CA ASP A 272 -0.45 9.19 5.15
C ASP A 272 -0.80 8.90 3.69
N TYR A 273 -1.67 7.92 3.44
CA TYR A 273 -2.11 7.52 2.10
C TYR A 273 -3.62 7.31 2.05
N LEU A 274 -4.26 7.97 1.10
CA LEU A 274 -5.66 7.73 0.79
C LEU A 274 -5.74 6.62 -0.27
N ASN A 275 -6.41 5.52 0.07
CA ASN A 275 -6.68 4.41 -0.83
C ASN A 275 -7.93 4.72 -1.67
N VAL A 276 -7.82 4.69 -3.00
CA VAL A 276 -8.90 5.12 -3.89
C VAL A 276 -8.99 4.28 -5.16
N ASP A 277 -10.24 4.00 -5.58
CA ASP A 277 -10.57 3.40 -6.87
C ASP A 277 -11.02 4.48 -7.88
N ASP A 278 -11.72 5.52 -7.39
CA ASP A 278 -12.12 6.66 -8.21
C ASP A 278 -11.01 7.71 -8.28
N LEU A 279 -10.10 7.53 -9.23
CA LEU A 279 -8.99 8.44 -9.49
C LEU A 279 -9.47 9.89 -9.68
N LYS A 280 -10.50 10.06 -10.49
CA LYS A 280 -11.02 11.40 -10.80
C LYS A 280 -11.62 12.06 -9.57
N GLY A 281 -12.39 11.31 -8.78
CA GLY A 281 -12.97 11.80 -7.53
C GLY A 281 -11.94 12.22 -6.51
N ALA A 282 -10.77 11.53 -6.48
CA ALA A 282 -9.70 11.85 -5.54
C ALA A 282 -8.76 12.95 -6.02
N THR A 283 -8.34 12.93 -7.31
CA THR A 283 -7.27 13.81 -7.80
C THR A 283 -7.76 15.15 -8.32
N GLN A 284 -9.06 15.26 -8.69
CA GLN A 284 -9.67 16.52 -9.12
C GLN A 284 -10.40 17.24 -7.97
N ARG A 285 -10.37 16.68 -6.77
CA ARG A 285 -10.98 17.31 -5.59
C ARG A 285 -10.08 18.44 -5.09
N ASP A 286 -10.70 19.55 -4.68
CA ASP A 286 -10.02 20.63 -3.97
C ASP A 286 -9.77 20.21 -2.51
N TRP A 287 -8.52 19.98 -2.17
CA TRP A 287 -8.07 19.66 -0.82
C TRP A 287 -7.51 20.90 -0.09
N SER A 288 -7.60 22.11 -0.68
CA SER A 288 -6.94 23.33 -0.19
C SER A 288 -7.54 23.89 1.10
N ASP A 289 -8.78 23.57 1.42
CA ASP A 289 -9.44 24.00 2.66
C ASP A 289 -8.75 23.46 3.92
N TRP A 290 -7.85 22.48 3.77
CA TRP A 290 -7.09 21.84 4.82
C TRP A 290 -5.64 22.35 4.90
N ARG A 291 -5.44 23.65 5.06
CA ARG A 291 -4.17 24.39 4.95
C ARG A 291 -2.98 23.86 5.78
N GLY A 292 -3.20 23.01 6.77
CA GLY A 292 -2.12 22.39 7.56
C GLY A 292 -1.56 21.09 6.96
N TRP A 293 -2.19 20.57 5.93
CA TRP A 293 -2.00 19.22 5.45
C TRP A 293 -1.02 19.10 4.27
N TRP A 294 -1.05 20.05 3.34
CA TRP A 294 -0.09 20.13 2.23
C TRP A 294 1.37 20.21 2.67
N SER A 295 1.63 20.73 3.86
CA SER A 295 2.98 20.77 4.43
C SER A 295 3.51 19.39 4.84
N ARG A 296 2.65 18.35 4.89
CA ARG A 296 3.01 16.96 5.24
C ARG A 296 3.03 16.02 4.04
N GLY A 297 2.68 16.47 2.83
CA GLY A 297 2.75 15.73 1.57
C GLY A 297 1.77 14.56 1.48
N MET A 298 0.51 14.82 1.10
CA MET A 298 -0.47 13.75 0.81
C MET A 298 -0.05 12.89 -0.35
N LYS A 299 -0.24 11.60 -0.17
CA LYS A 299 0.02 10.60 -1.19
C LYS A 299 -1.25 9.79 -1.45
N VAL A 300 -1.64 9.67 -2.71
CA VAL A 300 -2.76 8.85 -3.13
C VAL A 300 -2.26 7.50 -3.59
N HIS A 301 -2.83 6.44 -3.06
CA HIS A 301 -2.57 5.07 -3.48
C HIS A 301 -3.80 4.53 -4.22
N GLN A 302 -3.58 4.01 -5.43
CA GLN A 302 -4.64 3.36 -6.21
C GLN A 302 -4.63 1.85 -5.99
N VAL A 303 -5.81 1.31 -5.77
CA VAL A 303 -6.11 -0.13 -5.84
C VAL A 303 -6.72 -0.40 -7.22
N ASN A 304 -6.16 -1.35 -7.93
CA ASN A 304 -6.67 -2.01 -9.14
C ASN A 304 -7.27 -1.16 -10.26
N ASP A 305 -6.60 -1.14 -11.39
CA ASP A 305 -7.13 -0.68 -12.67
C ASP A 305 -7.85 -1.88 -13.37
N ASP A 306 -8.93 -2.38 -12.76
CA ASP A 306 -9.86 -3.26 -13.45
C ASP A 306 -10.73 -2.40 -14.36
N GLY A 307 -10.12 -2.04 -15.52
CA GLY A 307 -10.82 -1.32 -16.56
C GLY A 307 -12.11 -2.05 -16.95
N TRP A 308 -13.21 -1.34 -16.87
CA TRP A 308 -14.48 -1.64 -17.53
C TRP A 308 -14.31 -1.58 -19.04
#